data_3054f7faab23cb78cc16744ad0edfd6d
#
_entry.id   3054f7faab23cb78cc16744ad0edfd6d
#
_cell.length_a   1.000
_cell.length_b   1.000
_cell.length_c   1.000
_cell.angle_alpha   90.00
_cell.angle_beta   90.00
_cell.angle_gamma   90.00
#
_symmetry.space_group_name_H-M   'P 1'
#
loop_
_entity.id
_entity.type
_entity.pdbx_description
1 polymer ?
#
loop_
_entity_poly.entity_id
_entity_poly.type
_entity_poly.pdbx_seq_one_letter_code
_entity_poly.pdbx_strand_id
1 'polypeptide(L)'
;MWSRKELKQKGKKAFNRNYWKTVLVAVVLSLIVGTGSFCSSFASGFSDGFSDGVSDATDTMSEIEDYDEDYDDYDDYDYDDYDDYDYDDQADYSGMDIDEEFGVPGPEIVAIVIFVIVFIIIFVIAMAIAIVLDAFVINPLEIGIRRFGLANLNAKAEVKEIGFGYDHNYKNGVKTMFFRDLYTFLWSLLFIIPGIVKSYEYRMIPYLLADHPDMTSEQAFAESKRMMTGQKWNAFVLDLSFIGWDILSILTLGILSIFYVEPYKFMTKAALYEKLAYGDTMQDNVVTDVQ
;
A
#
# COMPACT_ATOMS: atom_id res chain seq x y z
N MET A 1 32.72 -3.09 8.13
CA MET A 1 31.30 -3.43 8.49
C MET A 1 30.77 -2.26 9.30
N TRP A 2 29.64 -1.67 8.96
CA TRP A 2 29.08 -0.51 9.65
C TRP A 2 28.46 -0.84 11.00
N SER A 3 28.46 0.12 11.92
CA SER A 3 27.87 0.00 13.24
C SER A 3 26.56 0.77 13.33
N ARG A 4 25.51 0.17 13.89
CA ARG A 4 24.22 0.84 14.15
C ARG A 4 24.37 2.09 15.01
N LYS A 5 25.27 2.05 15.98
CA LYS A 5 25.56 3.17 16.89
C LYS A 5 26.14 4.36 16.10
N GLU A 6 27.07 4.09 15.21
CA GLU A 6 27.70 5.11 14.35
C GLU A 6 26.66 5.80 13.44
N LEU A 7 25.84 5.02 12.70
CA LEU A 7 24.81 5.55 11.84
C LEU A 7 23.79 6.41 12.60
N LYS A 8 23.34 5.92 13.77
CA LYS A 8 22.44 6.68 14.63
C LYS A 8 23.06 7.97 15.14
N GLN A 9 24.31 7.96 15.53
CA GLN A 9 25.03 9.17 15.96
C GLN A 9 25.15 10.19 14.82
N LYS A 10 25.54 9.75 13.62
CA LYS A 10 25.63 10.59 12.42
C LYS A 10 24.27 11.17 12.06
N GLY A 11 23.24 10.35 11.99
CA GLY A 11 21.86 10.77 11.74
C GLY A 11 21.37 11.78 12.78
N LYS A 12 21.60 11.54 14.06
CA LYS A 12 21.23 12.48 15.14
C LYS A 12 21.98 13.82 15.04
N LYS A 13 23.27 13.79 14.70
CA LYS A 13 24.07 15.02 14.51
C LYS A 13 23.53 15.84 13.36
N ALA A 14 23.23 15.22 12.22
CA ALA A 14 22.65 15.88 11.05
C ALA A 14 21.25 16.44 11.33
N PHE A 15 20.40 15.66 12.01
CA PHE A 15 19.07 16.09 12.47
C PHE A 15 19.14 17.35 13.35
N ASN A 16 19.95 17.34 14.40
CA ASN A 16 20.09 18.48 15.32
C ASN A 16 20.65 19.74 14.64
N ARG A 17 21.51 19.58 13.63
CA ARG A 17 22.11 20.69 12.89
C ARG A 17 21.08 21.53 12.11
N ASN A 18 20.02 20.90 11.61
CA ASN A 18 19.00 21.51 10.77
C ASN A 18 17.59 21.06 11.16
N TYR A 19 17.31 21.15 12.47
CA TYR A 19 16.16 20.53 13.12
C TYR A 19 14.82 20.82 12.40
N TRP A 20 14.43 22.08 12.30
CA TRP A 20 13.12 22.45 11.77
C TRP A 20 12.92 22.07 10.30
N LYS A 21 13.94 22.26 9.47
CA LYS A 21 13.85 21.85 8.07
C LYS A 21 13.78 20.33 7.93
N THR A 22 14.53 19.59 8.77
CA THR A 22 14.47 18.12 8.77
C THR A 22 13.12 17.61 9.25
N VAL A 23 12.51 18.23 10.27
CA VAL A 23 11.16 17.91 10.71
C VAL A 23 10.15 18.15 9.59
N LEU A 24 10.18 19.31 8.95
CA LEU A 24 9.29 19.64 7.84
C LEU A 24 9.40 18.59 6.71
N VAL A 25 10.62 18.28 6.28
CA VAL A 25 10.87 17.30 5.21
C VAL A 25 10.45 15.90 5.62
N ALA A 26 10.67 15.50 6.87
CA ALA A 26 10.24 14.21 7.39
C ALA A 26 8.70 14.10 7.48
N VAL A 27 8.01 15.19 7.84
CA VAL A 27 6.54 15.25 7.81
C VAL A 27 6.02 15.08 6.38
N VAL A 28 6.61 15.77 5.41
CA VAL A 28 6.26 15.58 3.99
C VAL A 28 6.47 14.13 3.57
N LEU A 29 7.61 13.53 3.93
CA LEU A 29 7.89 12.12 3.65
C LEU A 29 6.88 11.18 4.32
N SER A 30 6.50 11.45 5.57
CA SER A 30 5.52 10.63 6.30
C SER A 30 4.13 10.70 5.66
N LEU A 31 3.73 11.86 5.17
CA LEU A 31 2.49 12.02 4.42
C LEU A 31 2.53 11.22 3.11
N ILE A 32 3.64 11.26 2.39
CA ILE A 32 3.86 10.50 1.15
C ILE A 32 3.79 9.00 1.41
N VAL A 33 4.55 8.50 2.36
CA VAL A 33 4.55 7.07 2.73
C VAL A 33 3.19 6.65 3.31
N GLY A 34 2.53 7.56 4.05
CA GLY A 34 1.20 7.37 4.61
C GLY A 34 0.10 7.22 3.55
N THR A 35 0.23 7.85 2.38
CA THR A 35 -0.74 7.66 1.27
C THR A 35 -0.73 6.23 0.74
N GLY A 36 0.42 5.58 0.67
CA GLY A 36 0.52 4.14 0.34
C GLY A 36 -0.19 3.25 1.36
N SER A 37 -0.10 3.59 2.66
CA SER A 37 -0.82 2.89 3.73
C SER A 37 -2.33 3.19 3.69
N PHE A 38 -2.74 4.37 3.24
CA PHE A 38 -4.15 4.72 3.05
C PHE A 38 -4.80 3.84 1.97
N CYS A 39 -4.12 3.58 0.85
CA CYS A 39 -4.61 2.67 -0.18
C CYS A 39 -4.80 1.24 0.36
N SER A 40 -3.91 0.74 1.23
CA SER A 40 -4.06 -0.58 1.84
C SER A 40 -5.19 -0.62 2.87
N SER A 41 -5.35 0.42 3.69
CA SER A 41 -6.45 0.55 4.66
C SER A 41 -7.80 0.74 3.98
N PHE A 42 -7.82 1.45 2.85
CA PHE A 42 -9.02 1.60 2.03
C PHE A 42 -9.40 0.28 1.36
N ALA A 43 -8.42 -0.49 0.86
CA ALA A 43 -8.66 -1.81 0.28
C ALA A 43 -9.20 -2.82 1.31
N SER A 44 -8.70 -2.80 2.56
CA SER A 44 -9.22 -3.64 3.64
C SER A 44 -10.63 -3.20 4.07
N GLY A 45 -10.86 -1.91 4.28
CA GLY A 45 -12.19 -1.37 4.61
C GLY A 45 -13.24 -1.64 3.53
N PHE A 46 -12.82 -1.64 2.26
CA PHE A 46 -13.67 -2.06 1.14
C PHE A 46 -13.99 -3.55 1.19
N SER A 47 -12.98 -4.40 1.42
CA SER A 47 -13.17 -5.85 1.54
C SER A 47 -14.14 -6.20 2.67
N ASP A 48 -13.98 -5.54 3.82
CA ASP A 48 -14.83 -5.75 4.98
C ASP A 48 -16.26 -5.27 4.72
N GLY A 49 -16.44 -4.05 4.21
CA GLY A 49 -17.76 -3.50 3.89
C GLY A 49 -18.48 -4.24 2.73
N PHE A 50 -17.71 -4.78 1.77
CA PHE A 50 -18.27 -5.62 0.70
C PHE A 50 -18.70 -6.99 1.24
N SER A 51 -17.89 -7.61 2.11
CA SER A 51 -18.22 -8.88 2.75
C SER A 51 -19.46 -8.76 3.61
N ASP A 52 -19.57 -7.71 4.42
CA ASP A 52 -20.72 -7.44 5.26
C ASP A 52 -21.99 -7.18 4.41
N GLY A 53 -21.87 -6.39 3.35
CA GLY A 53 -23.00 -6.11 2.44
C GLY A 53 -23.46 -7.34 1.66
N VAL A 54 -22.55 -8.23 1.26
CA VAL A 54 -22.93 -9.51 0.62
C VAL A 54 -23.57 -10.45 1.62
N SER A 55 -23.08 -10.52 2.86
CA SER A 55 -23.67 -11.33 3.93
C SER A 55 -25.09 -10.87 4.25
N ASP A 56 -25.30 -9.56 4.42
CA ASP A 56 -26.62 -8.99 4.67
C ASP A 56 -27.62 -9.28 3.53
N ALA A 57 -27.12 -9.22 2.27
CA ALA A 57 -27.94 -9.54 1.10
C ALA A 57 -28.28 -11.03 1.00
N THR A 58 -27.35 -11.93 1.40
CA THR A 58 -27.61 -13.37 1.44
C THR A 58 -28.55 -13.76 2.58
N ASP A 59 -28.44 -13.12 3.74
CA ASP A 59 -29.35 -13.34 4.86
C ASP A 59 -30.77 -12.89 4.51
N THR A 60 -30.91 -11.76 3.83
CA THR A 60 -32.22 -11.27 3.32
C THR A 60 -32.80 -12.21 2.26
N MET A 61 -31.96 -12.82 1.40
CA MET A 61 -32.43 -13.83 0.44
C MET A 61 -32.90 -15.11 1.12
N SER A 62 -32.23 -15.59 2.16
CA SER A 62 -32.64 -16.79 2.90
C SER A 62 -33.96 -16.58 3.68
N GLU A 63 -34.21 -15.35 4.14
CA GLU A 63 -35.52 -15.02 4.76
C GLU A 63 -36.66 -15.01 3.73
N ILE A 64 -36.41 -14.72 2.46
CA ILE A 64 -37.42 -14.77 1.39
C ILE A 64 -37.74 -16.21 1.00
N GLU A 65 -36.77 -17.12 0.98
CA GLU A 65 -36.97 -18.55 0.69
C GLU A 65 -37.77 -19.24 1.80
N ASP A 66 -37.65 -18.81 3.07
CA ASP A 66 -38.43 -19.39 4.19
C ASP A 66 -39.93 -19.03 4.15
N TYR A 67 -40.33 -18.00 3.40
CA TYR A 67 -41.76 -17.62 3.28
C TYR A 67 -42.55 -18.47 2.26
N ASP A 68 -41.89 -19.20 1.38
CA ASP A 68 -42.56 -20.04 0.36
C ASP A 68 -42.87 -21.47 0.86
N GLU A 69 -42.31 -21.90 2.01
CA GLU A 69 -42.57 -23.24 2.54
C GLU A 69 -43.80 -23.37 3.50
N ASP A 70 -44.44 -22.25 3.88
CA ASP A 70 -45.49 -22.24 4.91
C ASP A 70 -46.93 -22.34 4.33
N TYR A 71 -47.11 -22.71 3.05
CA TYR A 71 -48.45 -22.83 2.42
C TYR A 71 -48.98 -24.26 2.21
N ASP A 72 -48.27 -25.28 2.70
CA ASP A 72 -48.70 -26.69 2.54
C ASP A 72 -49.30 -27.33 3.79
N ASP A 73 -50.07 -26.61 4.61
CA ASP A 73 -50.80 -27.24 5.71
C ASP A 73 -52.24 -26.75 5.78
N TYR A 74 -53.08 -27.17 4.81
CA TYR A 74 -54.53 -27.27 4.98
C TYR A 74 -54.97 -28.67 4.62
N ASP A 75 -54.88 -29.48 5.65
CA ASP A 75 -55.40 -30.81 5.70
C ASP A 75 -56.91 -30.86 5.79
N ASP A 76 -57.37 -31.92 5.16
CA ASP A 76 -58.34 -32.83 5.67
C ASP A 76 -59.79 -32.34 5.82
N TYR A 77 -60.52 -32.41 4.73
CA TYR A 77 -61.95 -32.67 4.80
C TYR A 77 -62.27 -33.93 4.09
N ASP A 78 -62.49 -34.96 4.94
CA ASP A 78 -63.16 -36.20 4.71
C ASP A 78 -64.54 -35.99 4.05
N TYR A 79 -64.75 -36.48 2.83
CA TYR A 79 -66.06 -36.73 2.26
C TYR A 79 -66.01 -38.03 1.53
N ASP A 80 -66.59 -39.04 2.26
CA ASP A 80 -67.11 -40.26 1.69
C ASP A 80 -68.24 -39.97 0.73
N ASP A 81 -68.29 -40.81 -0.27
CA ASP A 81 -69.51 -41.27 -1.01
C ASP A 81 -69.89 -40.41 -2.25
N TYR A 82 -69.65 -40.92 -3.40
CA TYR A 82 -70.61 -41.28 -4.42
C TYR A 82 -69.98 -41.78 -5.72
N ASP A 83 -70.49 -42.91 -6.14
CA ASP A 83 -70.34 -43.71 -7.34
C ASP A 83 -70.16 -43.01 -8.69
N ASP A 84 -69.34 -43.69 -9.51
CA ASP A 84 -69.61 -44.10 -10.89
C ASP A 84 -69.87 -43.01 -11.93
N TYR A 85 -68.87 -42.76 -12.81
CA TYR A 85 -69.08 -42.67 -14.26
C TYR A 85 -67.79 -42.76 -15.04
N ASP A 86 -67.84 -43.59 -15.98
CA ASP A 86 -67.04 -44.06 -17.09
C ASP A 86 -66.36 -42.98 -18.00
N TYR A 87 -65.16 -43.32 -18.51
CA TYR A 87 -64.53 -42.95 -19.78
C TYR A 87 -64.48 -41.53 -20.22
N ASP A 88 -63.23 -40.97 -20.38
CA ASP A 88 -62.60 -40.89 -21.72
C ASP A 88 -61.13 -40.55 -21.63
N ASP A 89 -60.34 -41.37 -22.31
CA ASP A 89 -58.96 -41.16 -22.68
C ASP A 89 -58.78 -39.89 -23.48
N GLN A 90 -58.36 -38.82 -22.85
CA GLN A 90 -57.54 -37.80 -23.48
C GLN A 90 -56.60 -37.21 -22.41
N ALA A 91 -55.38 -37.75 -22.38
CA ALA A 91 -54.27 -37.07 -21.67
C ALA A 91 -54.07 -35.67 -22.27
N ASP A 92 -54.71 -34.70 -21.66
CA ASP A 92 -54.45 -33.31 -21.92
C ASP A 92 -53.07 -32.94 -21.30
N TYR A 93 -52.04 -33.06 -22.13
CA TYR A 93 -50.71 -32.57 -21.78
C TYR A 93 -50.61 -31.04 -21.90
N SER A 94 -51.71 -30.32 -21.81
CA SER A 94 -51.73 -28.84 -21.91
C SER A 94 -51.42 -28.13 -20.55
N GLY A 95 -51.05 -28.88 -19.52
CA GLY A 95 -50.76 -28.35 -18.20
C GLY A 95 -49.35 -28.61 -17.69
N MET A 96 -48.38 -28.84 -18.58
CA MET A 96 -47.00 -28.68 -18.19
C MET A 96 -46.63 -27.22 -18.44
N ASP A 97 -47.05 -26.34 -17.55
CA ASP A 97 -46.47 -25.01 -17.39
C ASP A 97 -45.04 -25.23 -16.93
N ILE A 98 -44.13 -25.41 -17.92
CA ILE A 98 -42.71 -25.16 -17.74
C ILE A 98 -42.51 -23.64 -17.74
N ASP A 99 -43.21 -22.95 -16.90
CA ASP A 99 -42.80 -21.70 -16.34
C ASP A 99 -41.83 -22.04 -15.19
N GLU A 100 -40.65 -22.62 -15.54
CA GLU A 100 -39.46 -22.29 -14.81
C GLU A 100 -39.38 -20.79 -14.97
N GLU A 101 -40.04 -20.10 -14.07
CA GLU A 101 -39.89 -18.71 -13.81
C GLU A 101 -38.38 -18.55 -13.45
N PHE A 102 -37.60 -18.31 -14.48
CA PHE A 102 -36.30 -17.69 -14.32
C PHE A 102 -36.63 -16.30 -13.75
N GLY A 103 -36.90 -16.31 -12.45
CA GLY A 103 -37.37 -15.15 -11.71
C GLY A 103 -36.42 -14.02 -12.01
N VAL A 104 -36.90 -13.04 -12.79
CA VAL A 104 -36.16 -11.80 -12.99
C VAL A 104 -35.89 -11.25 -11.59
N PRO A 105 -34.63 -11.10 -11.17
CA PRO A 105 -34.32 -10.64 -9.83
C PRO A 105 -35.16 -9.43 -9.49
N GLY A 106 -35.82 -9.46 -8.32
CA GLY A 106 -36.67 -8.34 -7.91
C GLY A 106 -35.96 -7.00 -8.04
N PRO A 107 -36.68 -5.89 -8.22
CA PRO A 107 -36.08 -4.57 -8.47
C PRO A 107 -35.05 -4.18 -7.39
N GLU A 108 -35.16 -4.73 -6.19
CA GLU A 108 -34.24 -4.53 -5.09
C GLU A 108 -32.88 -5.17 -5.36
N ILE A 109 -32.84 -6.41 -5.86
CA ILE A 109 -31.59 -7.12 -6.21
C ILE A 109 -30.91 -6.43 -7.39
N VAL A 110 -31.69 -6.03 -8.40
CA VAL A 110 -31.17 -5.27 -9.55
C VAL A 110 -30.53 -3.95 -9.08
N ALA A 111 -31.17 -3.24 -8.15
CA ALA A 111 -30.64 -2.00 -7.59
C ALA A 111 -29.33 -2.22 -6.82
N ILE A 112 -29.22 -3.28 -6.02
CA ILE A 112 -28.00 -3.66 -5.30
C ILE A 112 -26.87 -3.99 -6.29
N VAL A 113 -27.15 -4.79 -7.32
CA VAL A 113 -26.16 -5.16 -8.34
C VAL A 113 -25.65 -3.91 -9.08
N ILE A 114 -26.55 -3.01 -9.47
CA ILE A 114 -26.17 -1.74 -10.12
C ILE A 114 -25.30 -0.90 -9.18
N PHE A 115 -25.68 -0.78 -7.90
CA PHE A 115 -24.90 -0.05 -6.90
C PHE A 115 -23.48 -0.63 -6.75
N VAL A 116 -23.35 -1.94 -6.66
CA VAL A 116 -22.05 -2.64 -6.56
C VAL A 116 -21.21 -2.38 -7.80
N ILE A 117 -21.79 -2.49 -9.00
CA ILE A 117 -21.06 -2.23 -10.26
C ILE A 117 -20.57 -0.79 -10.32
N VAL A 118 -21.43 0.18 -10.02
CA VAL A 118 -21.07 1.61 -10.01
C VAL A 118 -19.96 1.87 -8.98
N PHE A 119 -20.06 1.27 -7.80
CA PHE A 119 -19.06 1.39 -6.75
C PHE A 119 -17.71 0.83 -7.20
N ILE A 120 -17.68 -0.36 -7.84
CA ILE A 120 -16.46 -0.96 -8.39
C ILE A 120 -15.84 -0.04 -9.46
N ILE A 121 -16.64 0.53 -10.34
CA ILE A 121 -16.15 1.45 -11.38
C ILE A 121 -15.50 2.68 -10.75
N ILE A 122 -16.16 3.31 -9.78
CA ILE A 122 -15.61 4.47 -9.05
C ILE A 122 -14.31 4.11 -8.36
N PHE A 123 -14.26 2.94 -7.71
CA PHE A 123 -13.07 2.44 -7.03
C PHE A 123 -11.90 2.24 -8.00
N VAL A 124 -12.13 1.60 -9.15
CA VAL A 124 -11.10 1.38 -10.18
C VAL A 124 -10.57 2.72 -10.72
N ILE A 125 -11.45 3.68 -10.95
CA ILE A 125 -11.05 5.04 -11.41
C ILE A 125 -10.20 5.72 -10.32
N ALA A 126 -10.62 5.68 -9.06
CA ALA A 126 -9.89 6.27 -7.95
C ALA A 126 -8.50 5.65 -7.79
N MET A 127 -8.40 4.32 -7.89
CA MET A 127 -7.12 3.58 -7.87
C MET A 127 -6.21 3.97 -9.04
N ALA A 128 -6.76 4.09 -10.25
CA ALA A 128 -5.98 4.53 -11.41
C ALA A 128 -5.42 5.95 -11.23
N ILE A 129 -6.23 6.87 -10.72
CA ILE A 129 -5.79 8.24 -10.40
C ILE A 129 -4.70 8.22 -9.33
N ALA A 130 -4.86 7.42 -8.27
CA ALA A 130 -3.87 7.30 -7.21
C ALA A 130 -2.51 6.80 -7.74
N ILE A 131 -2.50 5.77 -8.59
CA ILE A 131 -1.27 5.24 -9.23
C ILE A 131 -0.61 6.31 -10.11
N VAL A 132 -1.39 7.08 -10.86
CA VAL A 132 -0.84 8.16 -11.70
C VAL A 132 -0.23 9.25 -10.84
N LEU A 133 -0.90 9.68 -9.77
CA LEU A 133 -0.36 10.69 -8.85
C LEU A 133 0.90 10.18 -8.14
N ASP A 134 0.91 8.91 -7.71
CA ASP A 134 2.09 8.31 -7.11
C ASP A 134 3.29 8.32 -8.07
N ALA A 135 3.10 7.82 -9.29
CA ALA A 135 4.17 7.75 -10.28
C ALA A 135 4.72 9.12 -10.67
N PHE A 136 3.87 10.11 -10.94
CA PHE A 136 4.28 11.38 -11.55
C PHE A 136 4.51 12.51 -10.54
N VAL A 137 3.93 12.43 -9.35
CA VAL A 137 4.08 13.47 -8.32
C VAL A 137 4.86 12.96 -7.12
N ILE A 138 4.45 11.86 -6.52
CA ILE A 138 5.01 11.36 -5.28
C ILE A 138 6.44 10.84 -5.48
N ASN A 139 6.67 10.06 -6.52
CA ASN A 139 7.97 9.43 -6.77
C ASN A 139 9.11 10.45 -7.02
N PRO A 140 8.95 11.48 -7.87
CA PRO A 140 9.97 12.52 -7.99
C PRO A 140 10.20 13.31 -6.70
N LEU A 141 9.13 13.55 -5.95
CA LEU A 141 9.22 14.21 -4.65
C LEU A 141 10.03 13.38 -3.65
N GLU A 142 9.85 12.06 -3.64
CA GLU A 142 10.66 11.15 -2.81
C GLU A 142 12.16 11.27 -3.14
N ILE A 143 12.53 11.30 -4.43
CA ILE A 143 13.93 11.49 -4.86
C ILE A 143 14.49 12.80 -4.28
N GLY A 144 13.75 13.90 -4.41
CA GLY A 144 14.15 15.19 -3.87
C GLY A 144 14.30 15.19 -2.34
N ILE A 145 13.40 14.53 -1.64
CA ILE A 145 13.49 14.32 -0.17
C ILE A 145 14.78 13.55 0.19
N ARG A 146 15.13 12.50 -0.56
CA ARG A 146 16.37 11.76 -0.33
C ARG A 146 17.60 12.65 -0.61
N ARG A 147 17.54 13.50 -1.64
CA ARG A 147 18.59 14.49 -1.93
C ARG A 147 18.79 15.45 -0.77
N PHE A 148 17.71 16.01 -0.22
CA PHE A 148 17.79 16.81 1.01
C PHE A 148 18.47 16.05 2.15
N GLY A 149 18.10 14.77 2.36
CA GLY A 149 18.70 13.93 3.39
C GLY A 149 20.20 13.78 3.23
N LEU A 150 20.69 13.50 2.02
CA LEU A 150 22.12 13.36 1.71
C LEU A 150 22.87 14.68 1.90
N ALA A 151 22.37 15.77 1.35
CA ALA A 151 22.95 17.09 1.52
C ALA A 151 23.02 17.50 3.00
N ASN A 152 22.00 17.16 3.79
CA ASN A 152 21.94 17.50 5.21
C ASN A 152 22.87 16.66 6.09
N LEU A 153 23.44 15.56 5.60
CA LEU A 153 24.45 14.78 6.34
C LEU A 153 25.75 15.55 6.53
N ASN A 154 26.13 16.35 5.54
CA ASN A 154 27.45 17.02 5.53
C ASN A 154 27.33 18.54 5.75
N ALA A 155 26.28 19.19 5.25
CA ALA A 155 26.02 20.61 5.37
C ALA A 155 24.54 20.88 5.80
N LYS A 156 24.19 22.17 6.02
CA LYS A 156 22.78 22.55 6.19
C LYS A 156 22.11 22.58 4.81
N ALA A 157 21.27 21.59 4.55
CA ALA A 157 20.49 21.54 3.31
C ALA A 157 19.37 22.59 3.29
N GLU A 158 18.98 23.00 2.10
CA GLU A 158 17.82 23.85 1.87
C GLU A 158 16.60 23.02 1.46
N VAL A 159 15.42 23.49 1.82
CA VAL A 159 14.15 22.79 1.50
C VAL A 159 13.92 22.70 -0.01
N LYS A 160 14.51 23.61 -0.80
CA LYS A 160 14.45 23.57 -2.27
C LYS A 160 14.97 22.26 -2.88
N GLU A 161 15.87 21.55 -2.18
CA GLU A 161 16.37 20.23 -2.64
C GLU A 161 15.24 19.21 -2.85
N ILE A 162 14.08 19.42 -2.24
CA ILE A 162 12.90 18.57 -2.46
C ILE A 162 12.43 18.61 -3.93
N GLY A 163 12.62 19.72 -4.63
CA GLY A 163 12.32 19.87 -6.05
C GLY A 163 13.28 19.13 -6.99
N PHE A 164 14.42 18.65 -6.49
CA PHE A 164 15.47 18.04 -7.30
C PHE A 164 14.97 16.97 -8.28
N GLY A 165 14.05 16.09 -7.87
CA GLY A 165 13.52 15.01 -8.70
C GLY A 165 12.68 15.48 -9.89
N TYR A 166 12.21 16.75 -9.88
CA TYR A 166 11.50 17.35 -11.00
C TYR A 166 12.44 18.05 -11.99
N ASP A 167 13.56 18.57 -11.47
CA ASP A 167 14.50 19.36 -12.26
C ASP A 167 15.56 18.49 -12.95
N HIS A 168 15.83 17.27 -12.44
CA HIS A 168 16.93 16.43 -12.89
C HIS A 168 16.42 15.07 -13.37
N ASN A 169 16.51 14.85 -14.70
CA ASN A 169 16.18 13.59 -15.37
C ASN A 169 14.83 12.98 -14.94
N TYR A 170 13.81 13.81 -14.85
CA TYR A 170 12.46 13.51 -14.37
C TYR A 170 11.89 12.21 -14.93
N LYS A 171 11.95 12.03 -16.27
CA LYS A 171 11.37 10.85 -16.94
C LYS A 171 12.02 9.55 -16.49
N ASN A 172 13.33 9.55 -16.31
CA ASN A 172 14.06 8.38 -15.82
C ASN A 172 13.76 8.13 -14.35
N GLY A 173 13.68 9.17 -13.52
CA GLY A 173 13.28 9.08 -12.13
C GLY A 173 11.90 8.45 -11.98
N VAL A 174 10.88 8.99 -12.66
CA VAL A 174 9.51 8.46 -12.69
C VAL A 174 9.50 6.98 -13.12
N LYS A 175 10.14 6.67 -14.24
CA LYS A 175 10.21 5.30 -14.77
C LYS A 175 10.82 4.33 -13.75
N THR A 176 11.96 4.68 -13.19
CA THR A 176 12.71 3.80 -12.28
C THR A 176 11.95 3.55 -10.98
N MET A 177 11.38 4.61 -10.41
CA MET A 177 10.60 4.53 -9.19
C MET A 177 9.29 3.75 -9.39
N PHE A 178 8.59 3.99 -10.50
CA PHE A 178 7.39 3.22 -10.85
C PHE A 178 7.69 1.72 -10.96
N PHE A 179 8.77 1.33 -11.65
CA PHE A 179 9.16 -0.09 -11.71
C PHE A 179 9.58 -0.66 -10.36
N ARG A 180 10.22 0.15 -9.49
CA ARG A 180 10.52 -0.25 -8.11
C ARG A 180 9.25 -0.63 -7.37
N ASP A 181 8.24 0.23 -7.42
CA ASP A 181 6.97 0.04 -6.72
C ASP A 181 6.21 -1.14 -7.30
N LEU A 182 6.14 -1.22 -8.63
CA LEU A 182 5.50 -2.34 -9.33
C LEU A 182 6.13 -3.69 -8.96
N TYR A 183 7.47 -3.81 -9.02
CA TYR A 183 8.14 -5.05 -8.66
C TYR A 183 7.97 -5.40 -7.17
N THR A 184 8.05 -4.41 -6.30
CA THR A 184 7.83 -4.64 -4.86
C THR A 184 6.40 -5.12 -4.61
N PHE A 185 5.41 -4.51 -5.25
CA PHE A 185 4.00 -4.91 -5.18
C PHE A 185 3.80 -6.34 -5.71
N LEU A 186 4.34 -6.68 -6.89
CA LEU A 186 4.22 -8.02 -7.46
C LEU A 186 4.79 -9.11 -6.53
N TRP A 187 5.95 -8.86 -5.94
CA TRP A 187 6.55 -9.78 -4.98
C TRP A 187 5.75 -9.89 -3.69
N SER A 188 5.13 -8.80 -3.24
CA SER A 188 4.28 -8.79 -2.05
C SER A 188 2.97 -9.54 -2.29
N LEU A 189 2.43 -9.48 -3.52
CA LEU A 189 1.24 -10.22 -3.93
C LEU A 189 1.50 -11.73 -3.98
N LEU A 190 2.69 -12.13 -4.42
CA LEU A 190 3.05 -13.55 -4.51
C LEU A 190 3.25 -14.16 -3.12
N PHE A 191 4.04 -13.52 -2.27
CA PHE A 191 4.25 -13.89 -0.87
C PHE A 191 4.72 -12.67 -0.05
N ILE A 192 4.20 -12.52 1.16
CA ILE A 192 4.55 -11.41 2.06
C ILE A 192 6.06 -11.38 2.37
N ILE A 193 6.67 -12.53 2.69
CA ILE A 193 8.10 -12.61 3.06
C ILE A 193 9.02 -12.20 1.92
N PRO A 194 8.91 -12.74 0.68
CA PRO A 194 9.66 -12.26 -0.48
C PRO A 194 9.44 -10.77 -0.78
N GLY A 195 8.21 -10.25 -0.62
CA GLY A 195 7.91 -8.83 -0.76
C GLY A 195 8.75 -7.97 0.18
N ILE A 196 8.82 -8.32 1.46
CA ILE A 196 9.67 -7.64 2.45
C ILE A 196 11.15 -7.71 2.04
N VAL A 197 11.66 -8.87 1.65
CA VAL A 197 13.06 -9.03 1.23
C VAL A 197 13.38 -8.15 0.02
N LYS A 198 12.45 -8.04 -0.94
CA LYS A 198 12.61 -7.19 -2.13
C LYS A 198 12.50 -5.72 -1.83
N SER A 199 11.65 -5.31 -0.90
CA SER A 199 11.58 -3.91 -0.47
C SER A 199 12.92 -3.44 0.14
N TYR A 200 13.60 -4.30 0.91
CA TYR A 200 14.96 -4.01 1.38
C TYR A 200 16.00 -3.99 0.24
N GLU A 201 15.86 -4.85 -0.78
CA GLU A 201 16.75 -4.89 -1.93
C GLU A 201 16.70 -3.60 -2.75
N TYR A 202 15.51 -3.04 -2.93
CA TYR A 202 15.27 -1.84 -3.74
C TYR A 202 15.31 -0.53 -2.95
N ARG A 203 15.57 -0.61 -1.65
CA ARG A 203 15.53 0.53 -0.71
C ARG A 203 16.49 1.67 -1.06
N MET A 204 17.60 1.37 -1.74
CA MET A 204 18.62 2.38 -2.06
C MET A 204 18.35 3.11 -3.37
N ILE A 205 17.39 2.64 -4.21
CA ILE A 205 17.07 3.24 -5.50
C ILE A 205 16.79 4.74 -5.42
N PRO A 206 15.90 5.25 -4.54
CA PRO A 206 15.62 6.69 -4.48
C PRO A 206 16.83 7.51 -4.03
N TYR A 207 17.73 6.95 -3.23
CA TYR A 207 18.99 7.60 -2.88
C TYR A 207 19.99 7.63 -4.04
N LEU A 208 20.08 6.53 -4.81
CA LEU A 208 20.94 6.44 -6.00
C LEU A 208 20.51 7.45 -7.06
N LEU A 209 19.20 7.60 -7.31
CA LEU A 209 18.69 8.60 -8.25
C LEU A 209 18.87 10.03 -7.73
N ALA A 210 18.82 10.24 -6.42
CA ALA A 210 19.10 11.53 -5.80
C ALA A 210 20.57 11.93 -5.89
N ASP A 211 21.48 10.95 -5.88
CA ASP A 211 22.93 11.16 -5.92
C ASP A 211 23.46 11.15 -7.36
N HIS A 212 22.94 10.26 -8.19
CA HIS A 212 23.32 10.05 -9.58
C HIS A 212 22.09 10.07 -10.50
N PRO A 213 21.53 11.25 -10.84
CA PRO A 213 20.27 11.36 -11.58
C PRO A 213 20.34 10.80 -13.01
N ASP A 214 21.53 10.68 -13.57
CA ASP A 214 21.76 10.16 -14.92
C ASP A 214 21.89 8.62 -14.97
N MET A 215 21.85 7.97 -13.81
CA MET A 215 21.89 6.50 -13.71
C MET A 215 20.65 5.88 -14.35
N THR A 216 20.85 4.91 -15.26
CA THR A 216 19.71 4.22 -15.89
C THR A 216 18.93 3.36 -14.87
N SER A 217 17.67 3.03 -15.20
CA SER A 217 16.87 2.14 -14.35
C SER A 217 17.59 0.83 -14.02
N GLU A 218 18.17 0.17 -15.03
CA GLU A 218 18.88 -1.10 -14.86
C GLU A 218 20.09 -0.98 -13.94
N GLN A 219 20.84 0.11 -14.08
CA GLN A 219 22.00 0.41 -13.23
C GLN A 219 21.54 0.66 -11.78
N ALA A 220 20.47 1.45 -11.58
CA ALA A 220 19.92 1.74 -10.25
C ALA A 220 19.45 0.47 -9.53
N PHE A 221 18.75 -0.43 -10.22
CA PHE A 221 18.35 -1.72 -9.67
C PHE A 221 19.55 -2.62 -9.35
N ALA A 222 20.50 -2.73 -10.27
CA ALA A 222 21.71 -3.54 -10.07
C ALA A 222 22.55 -3.04 -8.90
N GLU A 223 22.74 -1.73 -8.81
CA GLU A 223 23.55 -1.10 -7.76
C GLU A 223 22.86 -1.19 -6.39
N SER A 224 21.56 -0.92 -6.31
CA SER A 224 20.79 -1.09 -5.06
C SER A 224 20.88 -2.54 -4.55
N LYS A 225 20.71 -3.52 -5.45
CA LYS A 225 20.88 -4.94 -5.12
C LYS A 225 22.29 -5.25 -4.63
N ARG A 226 23.33 -4.73 -5.30
CA ARG A 226 24.73 -4.90 -4.91
C ARG A 226 24.98 -4.35 -3.50
N MET A 227 24.55 -3.12 -3.22
CA MET A 227 24.72 -2.45 -1.93
C MET A 227 24.00 -3.20 -0.80
N MET A 228 22.81 -3.75 -1.05
CA MET A 228 22.00 -4.43 -0.05
C MET A 228 22.31 -5.93 0.10
N THR A 229 23.14 -6.50 -0.78
CA THR A 229 23.57 -7.89 -0.66
C THR A 229 24.40 -8.08 0.60
N GLY A 230 23.98 -9.03 1.47
CA GLY A 230 24.58 -9.24 2.79
C GLY A 230 24.24 -8.21 3.87
N GLN A 231 23.55 -7.10 3.50
CA GLN A 231 23.21 -6.01 4.44
C GLN A 231 21.71 -5.97 4.81
N LYS A 232 20.85 -6.73 4.11
CA LYS A 232 19.39 -6.71 4.32
C LYS A 232 19.01 -6.97 5.77
N TRP A 233 19.60 -7.99 6.40
CA TRP A 233 19.36 -8.32 7.79
C TRP A 233 19.82 -7.22 8.74
N ASN A 234 21.01 -6.67 8.52
CA ASN A 234 21.53 -5.57 9.33
C ASN A 234 20.66 -4.31 9.23
N ALA A 235 20.14 -4.02 8.03
CA ALA A 235 19.22 -2.91 7.80
C ALA A 235 17.87 -3.16 8.48
N PHE A 236 17.34 -4.39 8.45
CA PHE A 236 16.14 -4.78 9.19
C PHE A 236 16.34 -4.60 10.71
N VAL A 237 17.46 -5.07 11.26
CA VAL A 237 17.76 -4.91 12.69
C VAL A 237 17.99 -3.41 13.05
N LEU A 238 18.47 -2.60 12.10
CA LEU A 238 18.55 -1.14 12.30
C LEU A 238 17.15 -0.55 12.46
N ASP A 239 16.20 -0.92 11.59
CA ASP A 239 14.80 -0.46 11.69
C ASP A 239 14.16 -0.96 12.98
N LEU A 240 14.33 -2.24 13.31
CA LEU A 240 13.83 -2.83 14.57
C LEU A 240 14.37 -2.09 15.81
N SER A 241 15.57 -1.53 15.73
CA SER A 241 16.16 -0.77 16.84
C SER A 241 15.46 0.57 17.13
N PHE A 242 14.50 0.98 16.30
CA PHE A 242 13.64 2.15 16.53
C PHE A 242 12.28 1.79 17.16
N ILE A 243 11.95 0.49 17.25
CA ILE A 243 10.62 0.04 17.74
C ILE A 243 10.30 0.59 19.14
N GLY A 244 11.30 0.73 20.01
CA GLY A 244 11.11 1.34 21.34
C GLY A 244 10.67 2.81 21.27
N TRP A 245 11.17 3.54 20.27
CA TRP A 245 10.75 4.92 19.99
C TRP A 245 9.35 4.98 19.38
N ASP A 246 8.99 3.98 18.57
CA ASP A 246 7.65 3.88 17.97
C ASP A 246 6.59 3.60 19.05
N ILE A 247 6.88 2.69 20.00
CA ILE A 247 6.01 2.42 21.14
C ILE A 247 5.82 3.70 22.00
N LEU A 248 6.91 4.43 22.26
CA LEU A 248 6.84 5.70 22.98
C LEU A 248 6.04 6.77 22.22
N SER A 249 6.09 6.74 20.89
CA SER A 249 5.30 7.63 20.03
C SER A 249 3.80 7.35 20.14
N ILE A 250 3.39 6.11 20.29
CA ILE A 250 1.98 5.74 20.52
C ILE A 250 1.49 6.36 21.84
N LEU A 251 2.29 6.29 22.90
CA LEU A 251 1.95 6.89 24.21
C LEU A 251 1.78 8.40 24.13
N THR A 252 2.46 9.06 23.20
CA THR A 252 2.37 10.53 23.00
C THR A 252 1.39 10.92 21.88
N LEU A 253 0.44 10.04 21.52
CA LEU A 253 -0.53 10.26 20.43
C LEU A 253 0.15 10.66 19.09
N GLY A 254 1.34 10.15 18.83
CA GLY A 254 2.10 10.40 17.60
C GLY A 254 2.92 11.70 17.58
N ILE A 255 2.80 12.57 18.57
CA ILE A 255 3.55 13.84 18.63
C ILE A 255 5.05 13.58 18.56
N LEU A 256 5.55 12.62 19.34
CA LEU A 256 6.96 12.26 19.35
C LEU A 256 7.44 11.70 18.01
N SER A 257 6.57 10.99 17.29
CA SER A 257 6.87 10.47 15.94
C SER A 257 7.19 11.62 14.99
N ILE A 258 6.31 12.61 14.92
CA ILE A 258 6.42 13.73 13.98
C ILE A 258 7.67 14.58 14.25
N PHE A 259 7.90 14.96 15.51
CA PHE A 259 8.95 15.93 15.83
C PHE A 259 10.31 15.33 16.10
N TYR A 260 10.40 14.02 16.36
CA TYR A 260 11.68 13.40 16.72
C TYR A 260 11.95 12.09 16.00
N VAL A 261 11.04 11.12 16.05
CA VAL A 261 11.35 9.75 15.63
C VAL A 261 11.52 9.65 14.11
N GLU A 262 10.56 10.17 13.34
CA GLU A 262 10.63 10.12 11.87
C GLU A 262 11.79 10.94 11.28
N PRO A 263 12.04 12.20 11.71
CA PRO A 263 13.23 12.92 11.28
C PRO A 263 14.53 12.20 11.62
N TYR A 264 14.60 11.56 12.79
CA TYR A 264 15.78 10.81 13.20
C TYR A 264 15.98 9.54 12.38
N LYS A 265 14.92 8.76 12.14
CA LYS A 265 14.94 7.60 11.24
C LYS A 265 15.37 8.00 9.83
N PHE A 266 14.78 9.06 9.31
CA PHE A 266 15.09 9.60 7.98
C PHE A 266 16.58 9.89 7.82
N MET A 267 17.17 10.65 8.74
CA MET A 267 18.60 10.98 8.70
C MET A 267 19.50 9.75 8.93
N THR A 268 19.06 8.78 9.74
CA THR A 268 19.80 7.53 9.95
C THR A 268 19.81 6.67 8.68
N LYS A 269 18.70 6.64 7.92
CA LYS A 269 18.62 5.95 6.64
C LYS A 269 19.50 6.60 5.57
N ALA A 270 19.56 7.93 5.54
CA ALA A 270 20.48 8.67 4.66
C ALA A 270 21.95 8.34 4.99
N ALA A 271 22.29 8.29 6.29
CA ALA A 271 23.64 7.88 6.73
C ALA A 271 23.98 6.43 6.37
N LEU A 272 22.97 5.52 6.36
CA LEU A 272 23.17 4.16 5.89
C LEU A 272 23.52 4.11 4.41
N TYR A 273 22.79 4.86 3.56
CA TYR A 273 23.13 4.95 2.14
C TYR A 273 24.54 5.46 1.93
N GLU A 274 24.90 6.58 2.52
CA GLU A 274 26.24 7.16 2.38
C GLU A 274 27.34 6.16 2.78
N LYS A 275 27.14 5.41 3.86
CA LYS A 275 28.09 4.39 4.30
C LYS A 275 28.18 3.20 3.34
N LEU A 276 27.07 2.80 2.72
CA LEU A 276 27.05 1.71 1.74
C LEU A 276 27.62 2.13 0.39
N ALA A 277 27.40 3.39 -0.03
CA ALA A 277 27.87 3.94 -1.29
C ALA A 277 29.37 4.26 -1.28
N TYR A 278 29.82 4.94 -0.22
CA TYR A 278 31.15 5.54 -0.16
C TYR A 278 32.10 4.92 0.87
N GLY A 279 31.60 4.00 1.71
CA GLY A 279 32.40 3.33 2.74
C GLY A 279 32.95 4.31 3.78
N ASP A 280 34.19 4.10 4.18
CA ASP A 280 34.89 4.96 5.15
C ASP A 280 35.68 6.11 4.49
N THR A 281 35.72 6.18 3.16
CA THR A 281 36.52 7.16 2.39
C THR A 281 36.14 8.62 2.63
N MET A 282 34.90 8.90 3.05
CA MET A 282 34.49 10.28 3.39
C MET A 282 34.99 10.76 4.77
N GLN A 283 35.41 9.86 5.64
CA GLN A 283 35.90 10.20 6.98
C GLN A 283 37.36 10.69 6.93
N ASP A 284 38.14 10.18 5.98
CA ASP A 284 39.56 10.51 5.84
C ASP A 284 39.78 11.89 5.19
N ASN A 285 38.86 12.32 4.29
CA ASN A 285 39.01 13.62 3.60
C ASN A 285 38.66 14.81 4.49
N VAL A 286 37.85 14.64 5.55
CA VAL A 286 37.54 15.73 6.50
C VAL A 286 38.64 15.95 7.51
N VAL A 287 39.49 14.96 7.74
CA VAL A 287 40.61 15.05 8.70
C VAL A 287 41.86 15.65 8.04
N THR A 288 42.00 15.53 6.73
CA THR A 288 43.15 16.08 5.98
C THR A 288 43.02 17.57 5.66
N ASP A 289 41.81 18.14 5.66
CA ASP A 289 41.58 19.56 5.40
C ASP A 289 41.68 20.46 6.67
N VAL A 290 42.05 19.89 7.81
CA VAL A 290 42.21 20.62 9.11
C VAL A 290 43.66 20.61 9.62
N GLN A 291 44.63 20.23 8.79
CA GLN A 291 46.04 20.44 9.01
C GLN A 291 46.56 21.51 8.04
#